data_796970e15ac4066e35e6ff81bb2cd573
#
_entry.id   796970e15ac4066e35e6ff81bb2cd573
#
_cell.length_a   1.000
_cell.length_b   1.000
_cell.length_c   1.000
_cell.angle_alpha   90.00
_cell.angle_beta   90.00
_cell.angle_gamma   90.00
#
_symmetry.space_group_name_H-M   'P 1'
#
loop_
_entity.id
_entity.type
_entity.pdbx_description
1 polymer ?
#
loop_
_entity_poly.entity_id
_entity_poly.type
_entity_poly.pdbx_seq_one_letter_code
_entity_poly.pdbx_strand_id
1 'polypeptide(L)'
;FQAEDGIRDQPRSRGLGDVYKRQMYDRSSYSVSCVAIAGEGSNMERDYDADTRVHQSDLRPSEEIGRTAGLRAVERLKPRRPATGDYPVLYDERVSSSLIGHFLSAINGAAVARGSSWLKNSLGEQVMPTSYKLVEDPHRLRSGVSRLFDAEGLPTKKREIVSDGILNGWTLDLSSARKLGMDSTANASRGVSSNPSPSNWNIELSSPKEYCDNLLGEMKNGLLVTSLIGSTINPNTGDYSRGASGFWVEDGQICYPVSEITIAGNLKDILKGIVLGNDARRHLSFVVPSILVESMTLAGS
;
A
#
# COMPACT_ATOMS: atom_id res chain seq x y z
N PHE A 1 -9.74 15.19 24.14
CA PHE A 1 -9.81 16.42 23.34
C PHE A 1 -11.21 16.93 23.39
N GLN A 2 -11.44 18.10 23.98
CA GLN A 2 -12.73 18.76 23.90
C GLN A 2 -12.85 19.36 22.51
N ALA A 3 -14.04 19.28 21.91
CA ALA A 3 -14.29 19.85 20.58
C ALA A 3 -13.91 21.35 20.51
N GLU A 4 -13.95 22.02 21.64
CA GLU A 4 -13.55 23.43 21.82
C GLU A 4 -12.04 23.63 21.63
N ASP A 5 -11.20 22.66 21.98
CA ASP A 5 -9.74 22.76 21.85
C ASP A 5 -9.24 22.55 20.43
N GLY A 6 -10.03 21.89 19.56
CA GLY A 6 -9.72 21.63 18.16
C GLY A 6 -10.36 22.61 17.19
N ILE A 7 -11.30 23.40 17.65
CA ILE A 7 -12.01 24.39 16.83
C ILE A 7 -11.73 25.76 17.38
N ARG A 8 -11.01 26.58 16.65
CA ARG A 8 -10.75 27.98 16.99
C ARG A 8 -11.40 28.89 15.97
N ASP A 9 -12.15 29.86 16.47
CA ASP A 9 -12.65 30.96 15.66
C ASP A 9 -11.49 31.88 15.28
N GLN A 10 -11.38 32.20 14.00
CA GLN A 10 -10.41 33.20 13.55
C GLN A 10 -10.89 34.61 13.96
N PRO A 11 -9.95 35.56 14.13
CA PRO A 11 -10.30 36.98 14.29
C PRO A 11 -11.23 37.39 13.12
N ARG A 12 -12.31 38.03 13.44
CA ARG A 12 -13.36 38.39 12.50
C ARG A 12 -12.82 39.17 11.31
N SER A 13 -13.11 38.70 10.11
CA SER A 13 -12.99 39.54 8.94
C SER A 13 -14.03 40.66 9.06
N ARG A 14 -13.62 41.91 8.83
CA ARG A 14 -14.56 43.04 8.82
C ARG A 14 -15.37 42.99 7.56
N GLY A 15 -16.61 42.54 7.65
CA GLY A 15 -17.57 42.47 6.57
C GLY A 15 -18.24 41.11 6.51
N LEU A 16 -19.55 41.07 6.50
CA LEU A 16 -20.45 39.94 6.24
C LEU A 16 -20.37 38.73 7.21
N GLY A 17 -19.82 38.87 8.41
CA GLY A 17 -20.00 37.87 9.47
C GLY A 17 -19.49 36.46 9.22
N ASP A 18 -18.55 36.29 8.29
CA ASP A 18 -17.94 34.98 8.03
C ASP A 18 -17.01 34.60 9.17
N VAL A 19 -17.48 33.72 10.04
CA VAL A 19 -16.66 33.10 11.07
C VAL A 19 -15.88 31.93 10.40
N TYR A 20 -14.59 32.14 10.14
CA TYR A 20 -13.73 31.07 9.67
C TYR A 20 -13.48 30.12 10.83
N LYS A 21 -14.00 28.90 10.74
CA LYS A 21 -13.65 27.81 11.65
C LYS A 21 -12.33 27.20 11.24
N ARG A 22 -11.36 27.23 12.13
CA ARG A 22 -10.09 26.52 11.98
C ARG A 22 -10.18 25.21 12.76
N GLN A 23 -10.16 24.10 12.06
CA GLN A 23 -10.04 22.77 12.65
C GLN A 23 -8.57 22.37 12.69
N MET A 24 -8.11 21.87 13.82
CA MET A 24 -6.75 21.36 13.98
C MET A 24 -6.69 20.26 15.02
N TYR A 25 -5.74 19.39 14.90
CA TYR A 25 -5.38 18.38 15.88
C TYR A 25 -3.88 18.10 15.81
N ASP A 26 -3.29 17.73 16.94
CA ASP A 26 -1.88 17.46 17.05
C ASP A 26 -1.55 16.04 16.56
N ARG A 27 -0.38 15.89 15.99
CA ARG A 27 0.17 14.60 15.56
C ARG A 27 1.62 14.50 15.96
N SER A 28 2.04 13.30 16.33
CA SER A 28 3.43 12.94 16.50
C SER A 28 3.80 11.79 15.56
N SER A 29 5.06 11.77 15.14
CA SER A 29 5.62 10.68 14.35
C SER A 29 7.10 10.55 14.70
N TYR A 30 7.51 9.34 15.01
CA TYR A 30 8.87 8.96 15.31
C TYR A 30 9.32 7.88 14.35
N SER A 31 10.49 8.02 13.78
CA SER A 31 11.03 7.06 12.83
C SER A 31 12.50 6.79 13.08
N VAL A 32 12.87 5.52 12.98
CA VAL A 32 14.27 5.07 12.96
C VAL A 32 14.45 4.21 11.72
N SER A 33 15.50 4.46 10.95
CA SER A 33 15.82 3.66 9.77
C SER A 33 17.32 3.47 9.65
N CYS A 34 17.70 2.33 9.08
CA CYS A 34 19.07 2.02 8.72
C CYS A 34 19.11 1.46 7.31
N VAL A 35 20.04 1.95 6.51
CA VAL A 35 20.41 1.36 5.21
C VAL A 35 21.79 0.75 5.37
N ALA A 36 21.94 -0.50 5.02
CA ALA A 36 23.21 -1.21 5.02
C ALA A 36 23.65 -1.54 3.60
N ILE A 37 24.94 -1.51 3.36
CA ILE A 37 25.59 -1.90 2.11
C ILE A 37 26.58 -3.01 2.43
N ALA A 38 26.53 -4.10 1.67
CA ALA A 38 27.45 -5.23 1.76
C ALA A 38 28.16 -5.44 0.42
N GLY A 39 29.39 -6.00 0.45
CA GLY A 39 30.18 -6.26 -0.75
C GLY A 39 31.19 -5.15 -1.09
N GLU A 40 31.89 -5.31 -2.20
CA GLU A 40 32.93 -4.40 -2.68
C GLU A 40 32.79 -4.13 -4.20
N GLY A 41 33.18 -2.92 -4.61
CA GLY A 41 33.21 -2.51 -6.02
C GLY A 41 31.83 -2.57 -6.69
N SER A 42 31.74 -3.26 -7.81
CA SER A 42 30.48 -3.44 -8.57
C SER A 42 29.55 -4.50 -7.98
N ASN A 43 30.01 -5.25 -6.98
CA ASN A 43 29.27 -6.34 -6.34
C ASN A 43 28.65 -5.89 -5.01
N MET A 44 28.37 -4.60 -4.87
CA MET A 44 27.71 -4.05 -3.68
C MET A 44 26.19 -4.25 -3.78
N GLU A 45 25.64 -4.79 -2.69
CA GLU A 45 24.20 -4.91 -2.50
C GLU A 45 23.76 -4.09 -1.28
N ARG A 46 22.54 -3.58 -1.33
CA ARG A 46 21.97 -2.79 -0.25
C ARG A 46 20.61 -3.31 0.17
N ASP A 47 20.33 -3.22 1.45
CA ASP A 47 18.98 -3.39 1.97
C ASP A 47 18.78 -2.46 3.17
N TYR A 48 17.58 -2.40 3.71
CA TYR A 48 17.22 -1.52 4.79
C TYR A 48 16.28 -2.18 5.78
N ASP A 49 16.20 -1.59 6.96
CA ASP A 49 15.10 -1.80 7.88
C ASP A 49 14.70 -0.47 8.52
N ALA A 50 13.43 -0.35 8.88
CA ALA A 50 12.86 0.86 9.44
C ALA A 50 11.69 0.54 10.35
N ASP A 51 11.46 1.42 11.32
CA ASP A 51 10.24 1.43 12.11
C ASP A 51 9.73 2.86 12.27
N THR A 52 8.42 3.04 12.13
CA THR A 52 7.76 4.34 12.28
C THR A 52 6.54 4.19 13.16
N ARG A 53 6.44 5.02 14.21
CA ARG A 53 5.40 4.96 15.23
C ARG A 53 4.86 6.33 15.57
N VAL A 54 3.64 6.37 16.09
CA VAL A 54 3.03 7.58 16.64
C VAL A 54 3.65 7.95 17.99
N HIS A 55 4.03 6.95 18.79
CA HIS A 55 4.69 7.15 20.08
C HIS A 55 6.12 6.60 20.04
N GLN A 56 7.05 7.37 20.60
CA GLN A 56 8.46 6.97 20.65
C GLN A 56 8.68 5.66 21.40
N SER A 57 7.90 5.40 22.45
CA SER A 57 7.96 4.17 23.25
C SER A 57 7.60 2.90 22.47
N ASP A 58 6.96 3.03 21.32
CA ASP A 58 6.55 1.90 20.48
C ASP A 58 7.60 1.53 19.44
N LEU A 59 8.66 2.33 19.28
CA LEU A 59 9.74 2.05 18.34
C LEU A 59 10.53 0.82 18.76
N ARG A 60 10.91 0.02 17.76
CA ARG A 60 11.88 -1.07 17.96
C ARG A 60 13.26 -0.51 18.33
N PRO A 61 14.08 -1.27 19.08
CA PRO A 61 15.45 -0.88 19.36
C PRO A 61 16.24 -0.58 18.08
N SER A 62 16.98 0.54 18.05
CA SER A 62 17.78 0.93 16.87
C SER A 62 18.85 -0.08 16.51
N GLU A 63 19.39 -0.80 17.50
CA GLU A 63 20.34 -1.90 17.30
C GLU A 63 19.73 -3.06 16.50
N GLU A 64 18.48 -3.43 16.80
CA GLU A 64 17.76 -4.47 16.05
C GLU A 64 17.56 -4.06 14.60
N ILE A 65 17.15 -2.80 14.37
CA ILE A 65 16.94 -2.24 13.01
C ILE A 65 18.25 -2.26 12.22
N GLY A 66 19.38 -1.82 12.84
CA GLY A 66 20.68 -1.84 12.20
C GLY A 66 21.16 -3.24 11.88
N ARG A 67 20.99 -4.19 12.81
CA ARG A 67 21.35 -5.61 12.61
C ARG A 67 20.54 -6.22 11.46
N THR A 68 19.24 -6.01 11.44
CA THR A 68 18.34 -6.53 10.39
C THR A 68 18.71 -5.96 9.02
N ALA A 69 18.97 -4.67 8.91
CA ALA A 69 19.43 -4.06 7.66
C ALA A 69 20.75 -4.68 7.16
N GLY A 70 21.72 -4.88 8.06
CA GLY A 70 23.01 -5.51 7.74
C GLY A 70 22.87 -6.94 7.25
N LEU A 71 22.11 -7.78 7.96
CA LEU A 71 21.86 -9.18 7.56
C LEU A 71 21.20 -9.25 6.18
N ARG A 72 20.14 -8.47 5.95
CA ARG A 72 19.45 -8.43 4.65
C ARG A 72 20.36 -8.00 3.51
N ALA A 73 21.27 -7.04 3.73
CA ALA A 73 22.23 -6.63 2.71
C ALA A 73 23.23 -7.77 2.35
N VAL A 74 23.68 -8.53 3.36
CA VAL A 74 24.57 -9.69 3.15
C VAL A 74 23.85 -10.82 2.40
N GLU A 75 22.60 -11.11 2.75
CA GLU A 75 21.79 -12.15 2.10
C GLU A 75 21.58 -11.91 0.60
N ARG A 76 21.69 -10.66 0.14
CA ARG A 76 21.53 -10.28 -1.27
C ARG A 76 22.79 -10.41 -2.11
N LEU A 77 23.94 -10.73 -1.50
CA LEU A 77 25.21 -10.82 -2.20
C LEU A 77 25.23 -11.93 -3.26
N LYS A 78 25.91 -11.66 -4.38
CA LYS A 78 26.07 -12.57 -5.52
C LYS A 78 24.74 -12.99 -6.16
N PRO A 79 23.89 -12.03 -6.53
CA PRO A 79 22.60 -12.34 -7.14
C PRO A 79 22.77 -13.04 -8.49
N ARG A 80 21.77 -13.82 -8.86
CA ARG A 80 21.66 -14.50 -10.16
C ARG A 80 20.40 -14.06 -10.86
N ARG A 81 20.34 -14.30 -12.16
CA ARG A 81 19.13 -14.11 -12.96
C ARG A 81 18.51 -15.47 -13.27
N PRO A 82 17.28 -15.75 -12.87
CA PRO A 82 16.57 -16.96 -13.27
C PRO A 82 16.21 -16.90 -14.76
N ALA A 83 15.85 -18.04 -15.35
CA ALA A 83 15.38 -18.11 -16.72
C ALA A 83 14.10 -17.30 -16.92
N THR A 84 13.95 -16.72 -18.10
CA THR A 84 12.71 -16.04 -18.51
C THR A 84 11.56 -17.07 -18.62
N GLY A 85 10.38 -16.74 -18.08
CA GLY A 85 9.23 -17.61 -18.07
C GLY A 85 8.10 -17.09 -17.18
N ASP A 86 7.04 -17.88 -17.06
CA ASP A 86 5.93 -17.58 -16.15
C ASP A 86 6.09 -18.38 -14.86
N TYR A 87 6.06 -17.68 -13.74
CA TYR A 87 6.31 -18.26 -12.42
C TYR A 87 5.37 -17.67 -11.37
N PRO A 88 5.09 -18.40 -10.30
CA PRO A 88 4.51 -17.82 -9.09
C PRO A 88 5.41 -16.73 -8.50
N VAL A 89 4.82 -15.66 -8.02
CA VAL A 89 5.52 -14.53 -7.43
C VAL A 89 4.94 -14.23 -6.06
N LEU A 90 5.77 -14.36 -5.03
CA LEU A 90 5.44 -14.00 -3.66
C LEU A 90 5.97 -12.60 -3.35
N TYR A 91 5.07 -11.66 -3.10
CA TYR A 91 5.41 -10.34 -2.61
C TYR A 91 5.57 -10.38 -1.09
N ASP A 92 6.78 -10.14 -0.61
CA ASP A 92 7.08 -9.96 0.82
C ASP A 92 6.21 -8.85 1.43
N GLU A 93 5.88 -8.94 2.72
CA GLU A 93 5.04 -7.97 3.41
C GLU A 93 5.55 -6.51 3.34
N ARG A 94 6.85 -6.32 3.08
CA ARG A 94 7.47 -4.99 2.89
C ARG A 94 7.08 -4.33 1.57
N VAL A 95 6.70 -5.11 0.55
CA VAL A 95 6.43 -4.63 -0.81
C VAL A 95 5.02 -4.93 -1.31
N SER A 96 4.31 -5.86 -0.66
CA SER A 96 2.96 -6.30 -1.02
C SER A 96 1.94 -5.14 -1.04
N SER A 97 2.09 -4.18 -0.13
CA SER A 97 1.25 -2.99 -0.10
C SER A 97 1.27 -2.17 -1.39
N SER A 98 2.31 -2.33 -2.23
CA SER A 98 2.38 -1.65 -3.54
C SER A 98 1.29 -2.14 -4.50
N LEU A 99 0.92 -3.43 -4.49
CA LEU A 99 -0.18 -3.96 -5.31
C LEU A 99 -1.51 -3.29 -4.91
N ILE A 100 -1.75 -3.18 -3.61
CA ILE A 100 -2.94 -2.53 -3.08
C ILE A 100 -2.92 -1.02 -3.37
N GLY A 101 -1.73 -0.39 -3.34
CA GLY A 101 -1.56 1.01 -3.77
C GLY A 101 -1.98 1.26 -5.21
N HIS A 102 -1.69 0.34 -6.14
CA HIS A 102 -2.15 0.43 -7.54
C HIS A 102 -3.67 0.24 -7.66
N PHE A 103 -4.25 -0.68 -6.89
CA PHE A 103 -5.70 -0.85 -6.80
C PHE A 103 -6.37 0.45 -6.30
N LEU A 104 -5.88 1.03 -5.20
CA LEU A 104 -6.39 2.28 -4.64
C LEU A 104 -6.27 3.46 -5.61
N SER A 105 -5.20 3.50 -6.40
CA SER A 105 -5.02 4.49 -7.47
C SER A 105 -6.07 4.34 -8.57
N ALA A 106 -6.45 3.11 -8.90
CA ALA A 106 -7.47 2.82 -9.91
C ALA A 106 -8.90 3.16 -9.43
N ILE A 107 -9.19 3.06 -8.14
CA ILE A 107 -10.47 3.47 -7.56
C ILE A 107 -10.50 4.95 -7.14
N ASN A 108 -9.45 5.72 -7.41
CA ASN A 108 -9.42 7.15 -7.16
C ASN A 108 -10.46 7.87 -8.01
N GLY A 109 -11.41 8.54 -7.38
CA GLY A 109 -12.54 9.19 -8.04
C GLY A 109 -12.15 10.20 -9.10
N ALA A 110 -11.03 10.90 -8.93
CA ALA A 110 -10.55 11.82 -9.95
C ALA A 110 -10.05 11.09 -11.20
N ALA A 111 -9.43 9.90 -11.06
CA ALA A 111 -9.01 9.07 -12.18
C ALA A 111 -10.23 8.44 -12.88
N VAL A 112 -11.18 7.93 -12.11
CA VAL A 112 -12.44 7.36 -12.62
C VAL A 112 -13.23 8.42 -13.40
N ALA A 113 -13.40 9.63 -12.85
CA ALA A 113 -14.13 10.71 -13.50
C ALA A 113 -13.48 11.21 -14.80
N ARG A 114 -12.18 11.02 -14.97
CA ARG A 114 -11.46 11.29 -16.23
C ARG A 114 -11.49 10.12 -17.22
N GLY A 115 -12.03 8.98 -16.83
CA GLY A 115 -11.98 7.75 -17.63
C GLY A 115 -10.62 7.05 -17.64
N SER A 116 -9.65 7.51 -16.84
CA SER A 116 -8.27 7.01 -16.76
C SER A 116 -8.13 6.00 -15.62
N SER A 117 -8.94 4.95 -15.63
CA SER A 117 -8.88 3.87 -14.66
C SER A 117 -9.26 2.54 -15.31
N TRP A 118 -8.45 1.51 -15.06
CA TRP A 118 -8.73 0.14 -15.48
C TRP A 118 -9.89 -0.49 -14.68
N LEU A 119 -10.32 0.13 -13.55
CA LEU A 119 -11.49 -0.30 -12.76
C LEU A 119 -12.74 0.55 -13.02
N LYS A 120 -12.71 1.55 -13.89
CA LYS A 120 -13.82 2.52 -14.07
C LYS A 120 -15.23 1.91 -14.25
N ASN A 121 -15.32 0.68 -14.72
CA ASN A 121 -16.59 -0.03 -14.93
C ASN A 121 -16.78 -1.21 -13.95
N SER A 122 -15.95 -1.29 -12.89
CA SER A 122 -15.94 -2.46 -11.99
C SER A 122 -16.69 -2.23 -10.67
N LEU A 123 -17.47 -1.17 -10.56
CA LEU A 123 -18.30 -0.95 -9.37
C LEU A 123 -19.38 -2.05 -9.29
N GLY A 124 -19.46 -2.73 -8.15
CA GLY A 124 -20.33 -3.87 -7.95
C GLY A 124 -19.81 -5.21 -8.53
N GLU A 125 -18.63 -5.18 -9.16
CA GLU A 125 -18.01 -6.38 -9.74
C GLU A 125 -17.00 -7.02 -8.79
N GLN A 126 -16.74 -8.31 -9.01
CA GLN A 126 -15.71 -9.03 -8.28
C GLN A 126 -14.31 -8.61 -8.76
N VAL A 127 -13.48 -8.09 -7.84
CA VAL A 127 -12.13 -7.60 -8.10
C VAL A 127 -11.05 -8.33 -7.32
N MET A 128 -11.45 -9.12 -6.32
CA MET A 128 -10.60 -9.95 -5.45
C MET A 128 -11.31 -11.28 -5.16
N PRO A 129 -10.63 -12.28 -4.56
CA PRO A 129 -11.28 -13.50 -4.10
C PRO A 129 -12.45 -13.24 -3.15
N THR A 130 -13.48 -14.09 -3.18
CA THR A 130 -14.77 -13.89 -2.48
C THR A 130 -14.69 -13.79 -0.97
N SER A 131 -13.63 -14.30 -0.35
CA SER A 131 -13.45 -14.19 1.11
C SER A 131 -12.75 -12.89 1.55
N TYR A 132 -12.29 -12.08 0.59
CA TYR A 132 -11.39 -10.95 0.88
C TYR A 132 -12.14 -9.65 1.13
N LYS A 133 -11.60 -8.88 2.08
CA LYS A 133 -12.08 -7.55 2.45
C LYS A 133 -10.94 -6.54 2.39
N LEU A 134 -11.24 -5.38 1.83
CA LEU A 134 -10.39 -4.20 1.89
C LEU A 134 -11.13 -3.11 2.65
N VAL A 135 -10.65 -2.82 3.85
CA VAL A 135 -11.29 -1.89 4.78
C VAL A 135 -10.46 -0.63 4.93
N GLU A 136 -11.10 0.52 4.89
CA GLU A 136 -10.53 1.79 5.28
C GLU A 136 -11.08 2.20 6.65
N ASP A 137 -10.16 2.44 7.62
CA ASP A 137 -10.52 2.89 8.96
C ASP A 137 -9.74 4.16 9.35
N PRO A 138 -10.31 5.34 9.10
CA PRO A 138 -9.66 6.61 9.42
C PRO A 138 -9.54 6.87 10.93
N HIS A 139 -10.15 6.05 11.78
CA HIS A 139 -10.16 6.23 13.24
C HIS A 139 -9.27 5.21 13.98
N ARG A 140 -8.46 4.43 13.25
CA ARG A 140 -7.58 3.44 13.86
C ARG A 140 -6.59 4.10 14.80
N LEU A 141 -6.56 3.63 16.05
CA LEU A 141 -5.67 4.15 17.07
C LEU A 141 -4.20 3.88 16.74
N ARG A 142 -3.31 4.75 17.20
CA ARG A 142 -1.85 4.66 17.02
C ARG A 142 -1.41 4.55 15.56
N SER A 143 -2.17 5.14 14.64
CA SER A 143 -1.78 5.24 13.23
C SER A 143 -1.59 6.69 12.81
N GLY A 144 -0.46 6.97 12.14
CA GLY A 144 -0.06 8.33 11.77
C GLY A 144 -0.93 8.99 10.71
N VAL A 145 -1.78 8.22 10.00
CA VAL A 145 -2.68 8.76 8.97
C VAL A 145 -4.15 8.82 9.40
N SER A 146 -4.46 8.46 10.67
CA SER A 146 -5.81 8.59 11.21
C SER A 146 -6.24 10.05 11.26
N ARG A 147 -7.52 10.32 11.03
CA ARG A 147 -8.08 11.66 11.02
C ARG A 147 -9.59 11.66 11.26
N LEU A 148 -10.06 12.69 11.94
CA LEU A 148 -11.49 12.84 12.28
C LEU A 148 -12.28 13.52 11.16
N PHE A 149 -11.60 14.30 10.32
CA PHE A 149 -12.18 14.99 9.17
C PHE A 149 -11.15 15.07 8.03
N ASP A 150 -11.64 15.19 6.83
CA ASP A 150 -10.81 15.31 5.62
C ASP A 150 -10.38 16.78 5.36
N ALA A 151 -9.67 17.03 4.24
CA ALA A 151 -9.21 18.36 3.90
C ALA A 151 -10.32 19.32 3.41
N GLU A 152 -11.53 18.83 3.24
CA GLU A 152 -12.73 19.62 2.94
C GLU A 152 -13.62 19.83 4.17
N GLY A 153 -13.17 19.34 5.35
CA GLY A 153 -13.86 19.47 6.63
C GLY A 153 -14.99 18.46 6.84
N LEU A 154 -15.11 17.47 6.00
CA LEU A 154 -16.13 16.43 6.13
C LEU A 154 -15.69 15.37 7.16
N PRO A 155 -16.60 14.88 8.03
CA PRO A 155 -16.27 13.84 9.00
C PRO A 155 -15.96 12.53 8.28
N THR A 156 -14.81 11.95 8.61
CA THR A 156 -14.38 10.66 8.03
C THR A 156 -15.17 9.51 8.62
N LYS A 157 -15.27 8.40 7.88
CA LYS A 157 -16.01 7.21 8.30
C LYS A 157 -15.25 5.95 7.92
N LYS A 158 -15.35 4.93 8.77
CA LYS A 158 -14.94 3.58 8.40
C LYS A 158 -15.82 3.06 7.27
N ARG A 159 -15.19 2.42 6.26
CA ARG A 159 -15.91 1.84 5.12
C ARG A 159 -15.22 0.58 4.62
N GLU A 160 -16.00 -0.32 4.05
CA GLU A 160 -15.50 -1.45 3.28
C GLU A 160 -15.40 -1.04 1.81
N ILE A 161 -14.18 -0.90 1.31
CA ILE A 161 -13.92 -0.60 -0.11
C ILE A 161 -14.22 -1.83 -0.95
N VAL A 162 -13.79 -3.01 -0.45
CA VAL A 162 -14.12 -4.32 -1.01
C VAL A 162 -14.71 -5.16 0.11
N SER A 163 -15.83 -5.81 -0.14
CA SER A 163 -16.43 -6.82 0.72
C SER A 163 -16.75 -8.08 -0.10
N ASP A 164 -16.35 -9.23 0.43
CA ASP A 164 -16.50 -10.53 -0.24
C ASP A 164 -15.97 -10.51 -1.70
N GLY A 165 -14.86 -9.79 -1.91
CA GLY A 165 -14.21 -9.62 -3.21
C GLY A 165 -14.87 -8.60 -4.15
N ILE A 166 -16.01 -8.01 -3.77
CA ILE A 166 -16.79 -7.08 -4.61
C ILE A 166 -16.39 -5.63 -4.29
N LEU A 167 -16.17 -4.82 -5.33
CA LEU A 167 -15.88 -3.39 -5.20
C LEU A 167 -17.15 -2.60 -4.87
N ASN A 168 -17.19 -1.97 -3.67
CA ASN A 168 -18.37 -1.27 -3.18
C ASN A 168 -18.40 0.22 -3.53
N GLY A 169 -17.27 0.85 -3.87
CA GLY A 169 -17.26 2.29 -4.14
C GLY A 169 -15.89 2.85 -4.46
N TRP A 170 -15.90 4.06 -4.97
CA TRP A 170 -14.72 4.85 -5.25
C TRP A 170 -14.22 5.60 -4.02
N THR A 171 -12.99 6.11 -4.08
CA THR A 171 -12.46 7.06 -3.11
C THR A 171 -12.71 8.46 -3.64
N LEU A 172 -13.59 9.24 -2.97
CA LEU A 172 -14.13 10.47 -3.48
C LEU A 172 -13.86 11.67 -2.56
N ASP A 173 -13.42 12.77 -3.16
CA ASP A 173 -13.56 14.13 -2.62
C ASP A 173 -14.88 14.78 -3.14
N LEU A 174 -15.20 15.99 -2.73
CA LEU A 174 -16.39 16.69 -3.20
C LEU A 174 -16.39 16.94 -4.72
N SER A 175 -15.23 17.19 -5.30
CA SER A 175 -15.10 17.48 -6.73
C SER A 175 -15.38 16.23 -7.58
N SER A 176 -14.73 15.11 -7.26
CA SER A 176 -14.93 13.85 -7.98
C SER A 176 -16.33 13.26 -7.72
N ALA A 177 -16.83 13.35 -6.51
CA ALA A 177 -18.18 12.94 -6.16
C ALA A 177 -19.23 13.66 -7.03
N ARG A 178 -19.12 14.98 -7.11
CA ARG A 178 -20.03 15.79 -7.94
C ARG A 178 -19.98 15.44 -9.43
N LYS A 179 -18.76 15.16 -9.96
CA LYS A 179 -18.59 14.73 -11.36
C LYS A 179 -19.19 13.36 -11.66
N LEU A 180 -19.17 12.47 -10.66
CA LEU A 180 -19.70 11.11 -10.79
C LEU A 180 -21.17 10.98 -10.35
N GLY A 181 -21.82 12.07 -9.90
CA GLY A 181 -23.20 12.05 -9.40
C GLY A 181 -23.37 11.23 -8.12
N MET A 182 -22.32 11.21 -7.26
CA MET A 182 -22.26 10.43 -6.02
C MET A 182 -22.00 11.34 -4.82
N ASP A 183 -22.14 10.79 -3.61
CA ASP A 183 -21.73 11.46 -2.38
C ASP A 183 -20.23 11.33 -2.14
N SER A 184 -19.62 12.37 -1.52
CA SER A 184 -18.22 12.30 -1.08
C SER A 184 -18.02 11.22 -0.02
N THR A 185 -16.90 10.50 -0.10
CA THR A 185 -16.51 9.53 0.92
C THR A 185 -15.68 10.15 2.05
N ALA A 186 -15.57 11.49 2.11
CA ALA A 186 -14.73 12.25 3.04
C ALA A 186 -13.25 11.82 2.96
N ASN A 187 -12.75 11.73 1.74
CA ASN A 187 -11.40 11.28 1.43
C ASN A 187 -10.52 12.38 0.81
N ALA A 188 -10.86 13.65 1.01
CA ALA A 188 -10.06 14.73 0.48
C ALA A 188 -8.73 14.88 1.23
N SER A 189 -7.63 14.98 0.48
CA SER A 189 -6.32 15.39 0.96
C SER A 189 -5.80 16.53 0.12
N ARG A 190 -5.03 17.46 0.72
CA ARG A 190 -4.40 18.54 -0.03
C ARG A 190 -3.08 18.95 0.58
N GLY A 191 -2.17 19.43 -0.25
CA GLY A 191 -0.98 20.16 0.16
C GLY A 191 -1.29 21.63 0.39
N VAL A 192 -0.28 22.38 0.81
CA VAL A 192 -0.41 23.81 1.16
C VAL A 192 -0.88 24.65 -0.04
N SER A 193 -0.42 24.32 -1.24
CA SER A 193 -0.69 25.07 -2.49
C SER A 193 -1.47 24.28 -3.54
N SER A 194 -2.05 23.11 -3.18
CA SER A 194 -2.80 22.27 -4.11
C SER A 194 -4.29 22.25 -3.78
N ASN A 195 -5.12 22.03 -4.81
CA ASN A 195 -6.52 21.70 -4.61
C ASN A 195 -6.68 20.36 -3.90
N PRO A 196 -7.80 20.13 -3.20
CA PRO A 196 -8.13 18.81 -2.67
C PRO A 196 -8.14 17.75 -3.76
N SER A 197 -7.73 16.54 -3.40
CA SER A 197 -7.78 15.36 -4.26
C SER A 197 -8.08 14.12 -3.43
N PRO A 198 -8.72 13.07 -4.01
CA PRO A 198 -9.04 11.86 -3.28
C PRO A 198 -7.78 11.13 -2.79
N SER A 199 -7.81 10.69 -1.54
CA SER A 199 -6.72 9.93 -0.89
C SER A 199 -7.31 8.97 0.14
N ASN A 200 -6.69 7.81 0.29
CA ASN A 200 -7.08 6.84 1.30
C ASN A 200 -6.31 7.04 2.62
N TRP A 201 -6.91 6.56 3.70
CA TRP A 201 -6.35 6.64 5.04
C TRP A 201 -5.74 5.30 5.46
N ASN A 202 -6.11 4.77 6.63
CA ASN A 202 -5.65 3.44 7.05
C ASN A 202 -6.37 2.34 6.27
N ILE A 203 -5.60 1.52 5.60
CA ILE A 203 -6.11 0.42 4.77
C ILE A 203 -5.73 -0.91 5.41
N GLU A 204 -6.66 -1.85 5.44
CA GLU A 204 -6.42 -3.22 5.88
C GLU A 204 -6.99 -4.19 4.84
N LEU A 205 -6.12 -5.03 4.27
CA LEU A 205 -6.50 -6.18 3.45
C LEU A 205 -6.55 -7.41 4.34
N SER A 206 -7.67 -8.09 4.36
CA SER A 206 -7.89 -9.26 5.22
C SER A 206 -8.76 -10.32 4.55
N SER A 207 -8.59 -11.55 5.01
CA SER A 207 -9.49 -12.66 4.71
C SER A 207 -9.92 -13.31 6.04
N PRO A 208 -11.20 -13.25 6.42
CA PRO A 208 -11.66 -13.86 7.68
C PRO A 208 -11.55 -15.39 7.73
N LYS A 209 -11.38 -16.03 6.58
CA LYS A 209 -11.48 -17.49 6.44
C LYS A 209 -10.21 -18.17 5.95
N GLU A 210 -9.32 -17.44 5.27
CA GLU A 210 -8.24 -18.05 4.50
C GLU A 210 -6.96 -17.20 4.58
N TYR A 211 -6.07 -17.59 5.50
CA TYR A 211 -4.68 -17.17 5.47
C TYR A 211 -3.81 -18.41 5.24
N CYS A 212 -2.78 -18.27 4.43
CA CYS A 212 -1.77 -19.30 4.27
C CYS A 212 -0.62 -19.07 5.25
N ASP A 213 -0.39 -20.02 6.15
CA ASP A 213 0.71 -19.93 7.12
C ASP A 213 2.08 -20.18 6.49
N ASN A 214 2.13 -20.83 5.32
CA ASN A 214 3.37 -21.18 4.62
C ASN A 214 3.26 -20.90 3.11
N LEU A 215 3.32 -19.62 2.75
CA LEU A 215 3.26 -19.19 1.34
C LEU A 215 4.44 -19.71 0.50
N LEU A 216 5.63 -19.89 1.09
CA LEU A 216 6.77 -20.48 0.38
C LEU A 216 6.50 -21.91 -0.03
N GLY A 217 5.94 -22.71 0.89
CA GLY A 217 5.54 -24.09 0.60
C GLY A 217 4.40 -24.20 -0.42
N GLU A 218 3.45 -23.25 -0.38
CA GLU A 218 2.38 -23.18 -1.37
C GLU A 218 2.90 -22.80 -2.77
N MET A 219 3.83 -21.84 -2.81
CA MET A 219 4.48 -21.42 -4.06
C MET A 219 5.34 -22.52 -4.68
N LYS A 220 5.99 -23.35 -3.89
CA LYS A 220 6.98 -24.39 -4.29
C LYS A 220 8.18 -23.81 -5.03
N ASN A 221 8.01 -23.41 -6.29
CA ASN A 221 9.08 -22.84 -7.12
C ASN A 221 8.62 -21.48 -7.65
N GLY A 222 9.46 -20.46 -7.52
CA GLY A 222 9.11 -19.11 -7.97
C GLY A 222 10.01 -18.02 -7.39
N LEU A 223 9.52 -16.81 -7.44
CA LEU A 223 10.24 -15.62 -7.00
C LEU A 223 9.64 -15.03 -5.72
N LEU A 224 10.41 -14.93 -4.65
CA LEU A 224 10.13 -14.08 -3.50
C LEU A 224 10.66 -12.67 -3.78
N VAL A 225 9.77 -11.68 -3.95
CA VAL A 225 10.13 -10.28 -4.20
C VAL A 225 10.23 -9.53 -2.90
N THR A 226 11.40 -8.97 -2.60
CA THR A 226 11.66 -8.15 -1.41
C THR A 226 11.94 -6.69 -1.71
N SER A 227 12.17 -6.34 -3.00
CA SER A 227 12.39 -4.98 -3.45
C SER A 227 11.84 -4.78 -4.86
N LEU A 228 11.29 -3.59 -5.12
CA LEU A 228 10.72 -3.20 -6.40
C LEU A 228 11.33 -1.88 -6.86
N ILE A 229 11.64 -1.78 -8.17
CA ILE A 229 12.22 -0.59 -8.80
C ILE A 229 11.34 -0.17 -9.97
N GLY A 230 11.22 1.14 -10.15
CA GLY A 230 10.37 1.70 -11.20
C GLY A 230 8.89 1.45 -10.95
N SER A 231 8.05 1.92 -11.83
CA SER A 231 6.61 1.70 -11.79
C SER A 231 6.03 2.03 -13.16
N THR A 232 5.92 1.01 -14.00
CA THR A 232 5.24 1.14 -15.29
C THR A 232 3.90 0.43 -15.19
N ILE A 233 2.84 1.23 -15.02
CA ILE A 233 1.47 0.75 -14.96
C ILE A 233 0.65 1.55 -15.95
N ASN A 234 -0.03 0.85 -16.84
CA ASN A 234 -1.00 1.48 -17.71
C ASN A 234 -2.31 1.74 -16.94
N PRO A 235 -2.66 2.99 -16.64
CA PRO A 235 -3.83 3.29 -15.84
C PRO A 235 -5.15 2.90 -16.53
N ASN A 236 -5.18 2.72 -17.84
CA ASN A 236 -6.39 2.39 -18.58
C ASN A 236 -6.63 0.88 -18.71
N THR A 237 -5.55 0.09 -18.82
CA THR A 237 -5.64 -1.36 -19.06
C THR A 237 -5.32 -2.20 -17.81
N GLY A 238 -4.51 -1.67 -16.89
CA GLY A 238 -4.02 -2.38 -15.73
C GLY A 238 -2.74 -3.19 -16.01
N ASP A 239 -2.13 -3.02 -17.18
CA ASP A 239 -0.85 -3.67 -17.48
C ASP A 239 0.22 -3.16 -16.52
N TYR A 240 0.95 -4.11 -15.96
CA TYR A 240 1.91 -3.91 -14.88
C TYR A 240 3.26 -4.46 -15.30
N SER A 241 4.31 -3.67 -15.12
CA SER A 241 5.68 -4.08 -15.33
C SER A 241 6.60 -3.33 -14.37
N ARG A 242 7.43 -4.07 -13.62
CA ARG A 242 8.36 -3.47 -12.63
C ARG A 242 9.66 -4.24 -12.57
N GLY A 243 10.74 -3.51 -12.36
CA GLY A 243 11.99 -4.10 -11.91
C GLY A 243 11.82 -4.68 -10.51
N ALA A 244 12.36 -5.88 -10.29
CA ALA A 244 12.27 -6.60 -9.04
C ALA A 244 13.62 -7.19 -8.62
N SER A 245 13.76 -7.37 -7.31
CA SER A 245 14.84 -8.11 -6.68
C SER A 245 14.32 -8.87 -5.48
N GLY A 246 14.96 -9.98 -5.14
CA GLY A 246 14.53 -10.81 -4.03
C GLY A 246 15.28 -12.13 -4.00
N PHE A 247 14.55 -13.23 -3.93
CA PHE A 247 15.17 -14.57 -3.80
C PHE A 247 14.43 -15.58 -4.68
N TRP A 248 15.18 -16.46 -5.30
CA TRP A 248 14.64 -17.62 -5.98
C TRP A 248 14.32 -18.73 -4.96
N VAL A 249 13.17 -19.33 -5.14
CA VAL A 249 12.66 -20.40 -4.26
C VAL A 249 12.51 -21.67 -5.06
N GLU A 250 12.98 -22.80 -4.51
CA GLU A 250 12.81 -24.16 -5.04
C GLU A 250 12.32 -25.06 -3.91
N ASP A 251 11.33 -25.88 -4.18
CA ASP A 251 10.70 -26.79 -3.21
C ASP A 251 10.31 -26.10 -1.88
N GLY A 252 9.86 -24.85 -1.98
CA GLY A 252 9.47 -24.03 -0.82
C GLY A 252 10.64 -23.49 0.02
N GLN A 253 11.90 -23.59 -0.47
CA GLN A 253 13.09 -23.12 0.21
C GLN A 253 13.78 -21.99 -0.56
N ILE A 254 14.27 -20.99 0.15
CA ILE A 254 15.06 -19.91 -0.44
C ILE A 254 16.42 -20.45 -0.86
N CYS A 255 16.77 -20.34 -2.17
CA CYS A 255 17.98 -20.92 -2.75
C CYS A 255 19.08 -19.90 -3.01
N TYR A 256 18.78 -18.79 -3.68
CA TYR A 256 19.76 -17.77 -4.03
C TYR A 256 19.10 -16.38 -4.25
N PRO A 257 19.84 -15.30 -4.02
CA PRO A 257 19.35 -13.96 -4.30
C PRO A 257 19.24 -13.71 -5.79
N VAL A 258 18.24 -12.87 -6.15
CA VAL A 258 17.91 -12.48 -7.52
C VAL A 258 17.87 -10.95 -7.62
N SER A 259 18.50 -10.39 -8.66
CA SER A 259 18.41 -8.98 -8.98
C SER A 259 18.31 -8.72 -10.48
N GLU A 260 18.04 -7.46 -10.85
CA GLU A 260 17.99 -6.99 -12.25
C GLU A 260 17.04 -7.81 -13.14
N ILE A 261 15.87 -8.11 -12.63
CA ILE A 261 14.81 -8.79 -13.37
C ILE A 261 13.59 -7.88 -13.50
N THR A 262 12.72 -8.22 -14.44
CA THR A 262 11.42 -7.57 -14.59
C THR A 262 10.31 -8.58 -14.37
N ILE A 263 9.32 -8.20 -13.57
CA ILE A 263 8.06 -8.94 -13.41
C ILE A 263 6.94 -8.18 -14.10
N ALA A 264 6.08 -8.90 -14.83
CA ALA A 264 4.99 -8.32 -15.60
C ALA A 264 3.71 -9.13 -15.50
N GLY A 265 2.56 -8.47 -15.72
CA GLY A 265 1.25 -9.08 -15.70
C GLY A 265 0.13 -8.05 -15.87
N ASN A 266 -1.11 -8.43 -15.62
CA ASN A 266 -2.23 -7.50 -15.61
C ASN A 266 -2.84 -7.46 -14.20
N LEU A 267 -3.00 -6.27 -13.63
CA LEU A 267 -3.48 -6.08 -12.25
C LEU A 267 -4.89 -6.62 -12.01
N LYS A 268 -5.74 -6.68 -13.02
CA LYS A 268 -7.08 -7.29 -12.89
C LYS A 268 -7.01 -8.79 -12.63
N ASP A 269 -6.12 -9.46 -13.36
CA ASP A 269 -5.94 -10.91 -13.25
C ASP A 269 -5.15 -11.24 -11.97
N ILE A 270 -4.08 -10.49 -11.71
CA ILE A 270 -3.26 -10.62 -10.48
C ILE A 270 -4.16 -10.57 -9.25
N LEU A 271 -4.98 -9.51 -9.09
CA LEU A 271 -5.76 -9.30 -7.87
C LEU A 271 -6.91 -10.29 -7.67
N LYS A 272 -7.38 -10.95 -8.73
CA LYS A 272 -8.41 -11.99 -8.63
C LYS A 272 -7.91 -13.33 -8.12
N GLY A 273 -6.61 -13.61 -8.26
CA GLY A 273 -5.99 -14.88 -7.91
C GLY A 273 -4.96 -14.79 -6.76
N ILE A 274 -4.99 -13.75 -5.93
CA ILE A 274 -4.04 -13.61 -4.83
C ILE A 274 -4.34 -14.53 -3.65
N VAL A 275 -3.27 -15.01 -2.99
CA VAL A 275 -3.34 -15.72 -1.72
C VAL A 275 -2.62 -14.90 -0.65
N LEU A 276 -3.25 -14.71 0.52
CA LEU A 276 -2.73 -13.88 1.60
C LEU A 276 -1.97 -14.72 2.65
N GLY A 277 -0.83 -14.19 3.09
CA GLY A 277 -0.14 -14.64 4.31
C GLY A 277 -0.78 -14.11 5.58
N ASN A 278 -0.23 -14.51 6.73
CA ASN A 278 -0.70 -14.09 8.07
C ASN A 278 0.25 -13.09 8.77
N ASP A 279 1.21 -12.53 8.04
CA ASP A 279 2.37 -11.77 8.54
C ASP A 279 2.19 -10.24 8.49
N ALA A 280 0.98 -9.74 8.31
CA ALA A 280 0.71 -8.31 8.19
C ALA A 280 1.16 -7.49 9.41
N ARG A 281 1.92 -6.41 9.18
CA ARG A 281 2.34 -5.46 10.21
C ARG A 281 1.24 -4.48 10.60
N ARG A 282 0.56 -4.77 11.69
CA ARG A 282 -0.66 -4.05 12.12
C ARG A 282 -0.45 -2.58 12.51
N HIS A 283 0.78 -2.16 12.77
CA HIS A 283 1.09 -0.76 13.13
C HIS A 283 1.24 0.16 11.91
N LEU A 284 1.38 -0.41 10.71
CA LEU A 284 1.47 0.36 9.48
C LEU A 284 0.10 0.93 9.08
N SER A 285 0.11 2.03 8.34
CA SER A 285 -1.12 2.59 7.75
C SER A 285 -1.73 1.66 6.70
N PHE A 286 -0.90 0.92 5.99
CA PHE A 286 -1.31 -0.16 5.10
C PHE A 286 -1.00 -1.49 5.77
N VAL A 287 -2.02 -2.14 6.30
CA VAL A 287 -1.96 -3.48 6.88
C VAL A 287 -2.23 -4.47 5.76
N VAL A 288 -1.17 -4.90 5.11
CA VAL A 288 -1.21 -5.83 3.97
C VAL A 288 -0.20 -6.93 4.27
N PRO A 289 -0.59 -8.20 4.32
CA PRO A 289 0.33 -9.32 4.51
C PRO A 289 1.14 -9.59 3.24
N SER A 290 2.05 -10.54 3.29
CA SER A 290 2.64 -11.13 2.09
C SER A 290 1.55 -11.64 1.15
N ILE A 291 1.78 -11.47 -0.15
CA ILE A 291 0.80 -11.81 -1.20
C ILE A 291 1.47 -12.74 -2.21
N LEU A 292 0.93 -13.94 -2.36
CA LEU A 292 1.29 -14.85 -3.44
C LEU A 292 0.38 -14.60 -4.64
N VAL A 293 1.00 -14.44 -5.80
CA VAL A 293 0.37 -14.37 -7.12
C VAL A 293 0.71 -15.68 -7.87
N GLU A 294 -0.28 -16.35 -8.38
CA GLU A 294 -0.13 -17.69 -8.97
C GLU A 294 0.81 -17.71 -10.19
N SER A 295 0.75 -16.68 -11.04
CA SER A 295 1.60 -16.60 -12.23
C SER A 295 1.84 -15.15 -12.67
N MET A 296 3.10 -14.84 -12.94
CA MET A 296 3.53 -13.60 -13.58
C MET A 296 4.67 -13.90 -14.55
N THR A 297 4.75 -13.13 -15.62
CA THR A 297 5.88 -13.22 -16.54
C THR A 297 7.12 -12.59 -15.92
N LEU A 298 8.19 -13.34 -15.89
CA LEU A 298 9.50 -12.96 -15.36
C LEU A 298 10.49 -12.90 -16.51
N ALA A 299 11.10 -11.73 -16.72
CA ALA A 299 12.19 -11.54 -17.66
C ALA A 299 13.50 -11.35 -16.89
N GLY A 300 14.40 -12.33 -16.98
CA GLY A 300 15.66 -12.35 -16.25
C GLY A 300 16.87 -12.42 -17.17
N SER A 301 16.96 -13.40 -18.00
CA SER A 301 18.08 -13.61 -18.94
C SER A 301 17.57 -13.91 -20.35
#